data_acf5d0b79b2b22c50cd8937927436219
#
_entry.id   acf5d0b79b2b22c50cd8937927436219
#
_cell.length_a   1.000
_cell.length_b   1.000
_cell.length_c   1.000
_cell.angle_alpha   90.00
_cell.angle_beta   90.00
_cell.angle_gamma   90.00
#
_symmetry.space_group_name_H-M   'P 1'
#
loop_
_entity.id
_entity.type
_entity.pdbx_description
1 polymer ?
#
loop_
_entity_poly.entity_id
_entity_poly.type
_entity_poly.pdbx_seq_one_letter_code
_entity_poly.pdbx_strand_id
1 'polypeptide(L)'
;MSARSVSPEIVIRPHVENFINWSADKPEVLVLTADLTNSCEVGKWRDTYPDRYFSMGMAEQNMMGFAAGLAREGFEPWLHTFSVFLYRRPLDQLQMSVAYPNLKVRLVGFLPGIATPGGVTHQSIDD
;
A
#
# COMPACT_ATOMS: atom_id res chain seq x y z
N MET A 1 -2.86 27.85 38.86
CA MET A 1 -2.74 26.51 38.29
C MET A 1 -2.32 26.66 36.84
N SER A 2 -1.05 26.39 36.51
CA SER A 2 -0.53 26.50 35.16
C SER A 2 -0.98 25.25 34.37
N ALA A 3 -1.80 25.47 33.35
CA ALA A 3 -2.12 24.41 32.39
C ALA A 3 -0.82 23.99 31.69
N ARG A 4 -0.34 22.79 31.96
CA ARG A 4 0.73 22.16 31.14
C ARG A 4 0.20 22.04 29.72
N SER A 5 0.74 22.82 28.80
CA SER A 5 0.54 22.57 27.37
C SER A 5 1.18 21.23 27.04
N VAL A 6 0.36 20.21 26.90
CA VAL A 6 0.82 18.93 26.34
C VAL A 6 1.03 19.20 24.85
N SER A 7 2.29 19.31 24.43
CA SER A 7 2.60 19.33 23.00
C SER A 7 2.11 17.99 22.40
N PRO A 8 1.42 18.01 21.26
CA PRO A 8 0.97 16.78 20.64
C PRO A 8 2.18 15.91 20.31
N GLU A 9 2.13 14.64 20.72
CA GLU A 9 3.15 13.66 20.37
C GLU A 9 3.12 13.44 18.86
N ILE A 10 4.26 13.67 18.21
CA ILE A 10 4.38 13.42 16.76
C ILE A 10 4.64 11.93 16.57
N VAL A 11 3.68 11.23 16.04
CA VAL A 11 3.83 9.82 15.65
C VAL A 11 4.55 9.76 14.31
N ILE A 12 5.76 9.19 14.30
CA ILE A 12 6.51 8.95 13.07
C ILE A 12 6.03 7.62 12.47
N ARG A 13 5.69 7.64 11.16
CA ARG A 13 5.22 6.46 10.43
C ARG A 13 3.98 5.80 11.03
N PRO A 14 2.89 6.55 11.22
CA PRO A 14 1.69 6.05 11.88
C PRO A 14 1.02 4.90 11.11
N HIS A 15 1.24 4.81 9.79
CA HIS A 15 0.64 3.77 8.96
C HIS A 15 1.04 2.37 9.44
N VAL A 16 2.33 2.12 9.62
CA VAL A 16 2.82 0.78 9.95
C VAL A 16 2.27 0.26 11.28
N GLU A 17 2.28 1.08 12.34
CA GLU A 17 1.79 0.69 13.66
C GLU A 17 0.27 0.45 13.64
N ASN A 18 -0.47 1.38 13.06
CA ASN A 18 -1.92 1.25 12.95
C ASN A 18 -2.32 0.05 12.10
N PHE A 19 -1.60 -0.20 10.99
CA PHE A 19 -1.91 -1.28 10.08
C PHE A 19 -1.61 -2.66 10.68
N ILE A 20 -0.49 -2.80 11.41
CA ILE A 20 -0.16 -4.04 12.14
C ILE A 20 -1.26 -4.35 13.17
N ASN A 21 -1.62 -3.38 14.00
CA ASN A 21 -2.62 -3.56 15.04
C ASN A 21 -4.01 -3.88 14.44
N TRP A 22 -4.40 -3.14 13.39
CA TRP A 22 -5.68 -3.35 12.72
C TRP A 22 -5.79 -4.72 12.02
N SER A 23 -4.69 -5.22 11.45
CA SER A 23 -4.67 -6.48 10.69
C SER A 23 -4.38 -7.73 11.52
N ALA A 24 -4.18 -7.59 12.83
CA ALA A 24 -3.76 -8.68 13.71
C ALA A 24 -4.75 -9.86 13.73
N ASP A 25 -6.03 -9.57 13.73
CA ASP A 25 -7.14 -10.54 13.75
C ASP A 25 -7.75 -10.81 12.36
N LYS A 26 -7.08 -10.39 11.27
CA LYS A 26 -7.58 -10.47 9.90
C LYS A 26 -6.63 -11.30 9.01
N PRO A 27 -6.72 -12.64 9.07
CA PRO A 27 -5.84 -13.52 8.31
C PRO A 27 -6.01 -13.38 6.78
N GLU A 28 -7.13 -12.86 6.32
CA GLU A 28 -7.42 -12.58 4.91
C GLU A 28 -6.64 -11.39 4.35
N VAL A 29 -6.08 -10.52 5.21
CA VAL A 29 -5.29 -9.36 4.79
C VAL A 29 -3.92 -9.80 4.33
N LEU A 30 -3.59 -9.51 3.08
CA LEU A 30 -2.30 -9.78 2.45
C LEU A 30 -1.66 -8.46 2.01
N VAL A 31 -0.34 -8.34 2.13
CA VAL A 31 0.41 -7.16 1.66
C VAL A 31 1.24 -7.52 0.44
N LEU A 32 1.10 -6.72 -0.61
CA LEU A 32 1.89 -6.81 -1.83
C LEU A 32 2.67 -5.50 -2.02
N THR A 33 3.93 -5.60 -2.42
CA THR A 33 4.74 -4.42 -2.78
C THR A 33 5.48 -4.63 -4.10
N ALA A 34 5.78 -3.51 -4.77
CA ALA A 34 6.62 -3.49 -5.97
C ALA A 34 8.07 -3.14 -5.61
N ASP A 35 8.69 -3.95 -4.74
CA ASP A 35 10.07 -3.78 -4.24
C ASP A 35 10.32 -2.45 -3.48
N LEU A 36 9.29 -1.92 -2.83
CA LEU A 36 9.34 -0.66 -2.06
C LEU A 36 9.01 -0.84 -0.57
N THR A 37 9.38 -1.98 0.00
CA THR A 37 9.08 -2.38 1.38
C THR A 37 9.34 -1.28 2.42
N ASN A 38 10.54 -0.72 2.41
CA ASN A 38 10.93 0.29 3.40
C ASN A 38 10.34 1.66 3.08
N SER A 39 10.27 2.02 1.81
CA SER A 39 9.71 3.30 1.36
C SER A 39 8.19 3.39 1.58
N CYS A 40 7.50 2.25 1.57
CA CYS A 40 6.07 2.14 1.83
C CYS A 40 5.75 1.67 3.27
N GLU A 41 6.71 1.78 4.18
CA GLU A 41 6.53 1.56 5.63
C GLU A 41 5.94 0.18 6.01
N VAL A 42 6.18 -0.86 5.20
CA VAL A 42 5.63 -2.21 5.46
C VAL A 42 6.68 -3.23 5.91
N GLY A 43 7.93 -2.80 6.19
CA GLY A 43 8.98 -3.69 6.66
C GLY A 43 8.65 -4.39 7.97
N LYS A 44 8.18 -3.64 8.97
CA LYS A 44 7.77 -4.20 10.26
C LYS A 44 6.55 -5.14 10.12
N TRP A 45 5.61 -4.81 9.22
CA TRP A 45 4.47 -5.67 8.93
C TRP A 45 4.92 -7.01 8.31
N ARG A 46 5.85 -6.97 7.34
CA ARG A 46 6.49 -8.16 6.76
C ARG A 46 7.13 -9.04 7.84
N ASP A 47 7.88 -8.42 8.75
CA ASP A 47 8.59 -9.15 9.81
C ASP A 47 7.63 -9.75 10.85
N THR A 48 6.46 -9.14 11.02
CA THR A 48 5.40 -9.65 11.91
C THR A 48 4.58 -10.76 11.26
N TYR A 49 4.28 -10.64 9.97
CA TYR A 49 3.42 -11.57 9.22
C TYR A 49 4.07 -12.03 7.90
N PRO A 50 5.19 -12.76 7.96
CA PRO A 50 5.98 -13.09 6.75
C PRO A 50 5.20 -13.92 5.72
N ASP A 51 4.29 -14.79 6.16
CA ASP A 51 3.48 -15.64 5.28
C ASP A 51 2.35 -14.88 4.55
N ARG A 52 2.12 -13.63 4.92
CA ARG A 52 1.10 -12.77 4.33
C ARG A 52 1.69 -11.58 3.55
N TYR A 53 2.98 -11.65 3.24
CA TYR A 53 3.71 -10.59 2.55
C TYR A 53 4.33 -11.09 1.24
N PHE A 54 4.13 -10.33 0.16
CA PHE A 54 4.63 -10.64 -1.17
C PHE A 54 5.37 -9.45 -1.76
N SER A 55 6.67 -9.62 -2.05
CA SER A 55 7.41 -8.69 -2.90
C SER A 55 7.29 -9.16 -4.34
N MET A 56 6.59 -8.39 -5.16
CA MET A 56 6.28 -8.73 -6.56
C MET A 56 7.35 -8.24 -7.54
N GLY A 57 8.41 -7.59 -7.04
CA GLY A 57 9.35 -6.87 -7.87
C GLY A 57 8.74 -5.58 -8.48
N MET A 58 9.52 -4.87 -9.28
CA MET A 58 9.04 -3.67 -10.00
C MET A 58 8.13 -4.05 -11.18
N ALA A 59 7.01 -4.72 -10.89
CA ALA A 59 6.09 -5.31 -11.86
C ALA A 59 4.64 -4.99 -11.46
N GLU A 60 4.29 -3.71 -11.44
CA GLU A 60 3.02 -3.22 -10.90
C GLU A 60 1.79 -3.74 -11.66
N GLN A 61 1.92 -3.98 -12.97
CA GLN A 61 0.84 -4.61 -13.76
C GLN A 61 0.58 -6.05 -13.30
N ASN A 62 1.66 -6.84 -13.11
CA ASN A 62 1.55 -8.19 -12.58
C ASN A 62 1.00 -8.19 -11.14
N MET A 63 1.49 -7.27 -10.30
CA MET A 63 1.03 -7.13 -8.93
C MET A 63 -0.48 -6.84 -8.87
N MET A 64 -1.00 -5.97 -9.72
CA MET A 64 -2.43 -5.64 -9.78
C MET A 64 -3.27 -6.84 -10.23
N GLY A 65 -2.82 -7.56 -11.27
CA GLY A 65 -3.49 -8.79 -11.75
C GLY A 65 -3.46 -9.91 -10.71
N PHE A 66 -2.34 -10.09 -10.02
CA PHE A 66 -2.19 -11.08 -8.95
C PHE A 66 -3.12 -10.75 -7.76
N ALA A 67 -3.19 -9.47 -7.36
CA ALA A 67 -4.12 -9.01 -6.34
C ALA A 67 -5.59 -9.26 -6.69
N ALA A 68 -5.96 -9.06 -7.96
CA ALA A 68 -7.30 -9.38 -8.43
C ALA A 68 -7.62 -10.87 -8.30
N GLY A 69 -6.64 -11.75 -8.57
CA GLY A 69 -6.76 -13.20 -8.35
C GLY A 69 -6.97 -13.52 -6.87
N LEU A 70 -6.15 -12.97 -5.99
CA LEU A 70 -6.28 -13.16 -4.53
C LEU A 70 -7.64 -12.69 -4.00
N ALA A 71 -8.14 -11.55 -4.49
CA ALA A 71 -9.44 -11.03 -4.08
C ALA A 71 -10.59 -11.96 -4.53
N ARG A 72 -10.47 -12.65 -5.65
CA ARG A 72 -11.44 -13.68 -6.10
C ARG A 72 -11.45 -14.91 -5.20
N GLU A 73 -10.30 -15.24 -4.60
CA GLU A 73 -10.15 -16.34 -3.65
C GLU A 73 -10.57 -15.96 -2.21
N GLY A 74 -11.09 -14.75 -2.02
CA GLY A 74 -11.62 -14.29 -0.73
C GLY A 74 -10.61 -13.58 0.17
N PHE A 75 -9.40 -13.33 -0.29
CA PHE A 75 -8.42 -12.52 0.42
C PHE A 75 -8.70 -11.02 0.26
N GLU A 76 -8.11 -10.22 1.14
CA GLU A 76 -8.09 -8.76 1.05
C GLU A 76 -6.66 -8.26 0.78
N PRO A 77 -6.24 -8.18 -0.49
CA PRO A 77 -4.89 -7.72 -0.82
C PRO A 77 -4.77 -6.20 -0.69
N TRP A 78 -3.70 -5.76 -0.04
CA TRP A 78 -3.30 -4.37 0.16
C TRP A 78 -2.00 -4.11 -0.60
N LEU A 79 -2.10 -3.32 -1.67
CA LEU A 79 -0.98 -3.00 -2.55
C LEU A 79 -0.30 -1.73 -2.08
N HIS A 80 1.00 -1.82 -1.81
CA HIS A 80 1.82 -0.71 -1.32
C HIS A 80 2.91 -0.39 -2.32
N THR A 81 2.82 0.76 -2.96
CA THR A 81 3.85 1.32 -3.84
C THR A 81 3.71 2.85 -3.90
N PHE A 82 4.52 3.54 -4.69
CA PHE A 82 4.32 4.98 -4.89
C PHE A 82 3.02 5.24 -5.67
N SER A 83 2.34 6.32 -5.32
CA SER A 83 1.05 6.68 -5.93
C SER A 83 1.10 6.62 -7.46
N VAL A 84 2.11 7.24 -8.07
CA VAL A 84 2.29 7.24 -9.53
C VAL A 84 2.37 5.84 -10.15
N PHE A 85 2.95 4.87 -9.46
CA PHE A 85 3.11 3.51 -9.96
C PHE A 85 1.90 2.63 -9.65
N LEU A 86 1.04 3.09 -8.75
CA LEU A 86 -0.15 2.36 -8.36
C LEU A 86 -1.29 2.50 -9.37
N TYR A 87 -1.37 3.62 -10.07
CA TYR A 87 -2.46 3.85 -11.02
C TYR A 87 -2.00 4.02 -12.48
N ARG A 88 -0.87 4.69 -12.76
CA ARG A 88 -0.46 4.92 -14.17
C ARG A 88 -0.02 3.64 -14.87
N ARG A 89 0.92 2.88 -14.27
CA ARG A 89 1.47 1.67 -14.90
C ARG A 89 0.42 0.57 -15.03
N PRO A 90 -0.35 0.22 -14.00
CA PRO A 90 -1.33 -0.86 -14.05
C PRO A 90 -2.75 -0.39 -14.35
N LEU A 91 -2.95 0.74 -15.04
CA LEU A 91 -4.27 1.34 -15.24
C LEU A 91 -5.26 0.36 -15.88
N ASP A 92 -4.84 -0.36 -16.92
CA ASP A 92 -5.70 -1.34 -17.58
C ASP A 92 -6.07 -2.48 -16.61
N GLN A 93 -5.10 -3.03 -15.88
CA GLN A 93 -5.35 -4.09 -14.89
C GLN A 93 -6.24 -3.58 -13.75
N LEU A 94 -6.03 -2.35 -13.31
CA LEU A 94 -6.88 -1.73 -12.30
C LEU A 94 -8.33 -1.62 -12.78
N GLN A 95 -8.55 -1.13 -13.98
CA GLN A 95 -9.89 -0.97 -14.54
C GLN A 95 -10.55 -2.31 -14.85
N MET A 96 -9.87 -3.20 -15.57
CA MET A 96 -10.48 -4.40 -16.10
C MET A 96 -10.46 -5.58 -15.14
N SER A 97 -9.41 -5.69 -14.31
CA SER A 97 -9.26 -6.83 -13.41
C SER A 97 -9.79 -6.58 -11.99
N VAL A 98 -9.86 -5.32 -11.57
CA VAL A 98 -10.29 -4.95 -10.21
C VAL A 98 -11.61 -4.19 -10.21
N ALA A 99 -11.66 -3.04 -10.89
CA ALA A 99 -12.81 -2.13 -10.82
C ALA A 99 -14.05 -2.70 -11.54
N TYR A 100 -13.90 -3.18 -12.76
CA TYR A 100 -15.01 -3.73 -13.53
C TYR A 100 -15.70 -4.92 -12.83
N PRO A 101 -14.97 -5.94 -12.31
CA PRO A 101 -15.58 -7.03 -11.55
C PRO A 101 -15.88 -6.66 -10.09
N ASN A 102 -15.64 -5.42 -9.68
CA ASN A 102 -15.90 -4.90 -8.33
C ASN A 102 -15.23 -5.72 -7.20
N LEU A 103 -13.93 -6.00 -7.35
CA LEU A 103 -13.17 -6.79 -6.39
C LEU A 103 -12.63 -5.95 -5.24
N LYS A 104 -12.52 -6.56 -4.06
CA LYS A 104 -12.00 -5.92 -2.85
C LYS A 104 -10.47 -5.92 -2.85
N VAL A 105 -9.87 -4.97 -3.55
CA VAL A 105 -8.43 -4.69 -3.54
C VAL A 105 -8.18 -3.32 -2.93
N ARG A 106 -7.22 -3.21 -2.02
CA ARG A 106 -6.86 -1.94 -1.35
C ARG A 106 -5.59 -1.38 -1.96
N LEU A 107 -5.62 -0.10 -2.29
CA LEU A 107 -4.52 0.62 -2.91
C LEU A 107 -3.97 1.65 -1.94
N VAL A 108 -2.70 1.52 -1.58
CA VAL A 108 -2.01 2.42 -0.64
C VAL A 108 -0.85 3.10 -1.38
N GLY A 109 -1.12 4.31 -1.85
CA GLY A 109 -0.15 5.12 -2.59
C GLY A 109 0.70 5.98 -1.68
N PHE A 110 2.01 5.82 -1.76
CA PHE A 110 2.98 6.64 -1.04
C PHE A 110 3.52 7.76 -1.92
N LEU A 111 3.98 8.83 -1.30
CA LEU A 111 4.58 10.01 -1.96
C LEU A 111 3.67 10.60 -3.06
N PRO A 112 2.42 10.96 -2.75
CA PRO A 112 1.55 11.64 -3.70
C PRO A 112 2.07 13.06 -4.01
N GLY A 113 1.64 13.63 -5.13
CA GLY A 113 1.98 14.99 -5.52
C GLY A 113 3.41 15.13 -6.04
N ILE A 114 4.01 16.30 -5.83
CA ILE A 114 5.30 16.73 -6.39
C ILE A 114 6.45 16.67 -5.37
N ALA A 115 6.22 16.18 -4.17
CA ALA A 115 7.21 16.19 -3.09
C ALA A 115 8.34 15.15 -3.24
N THR A 116 8.16 14.15 -4.12
CA THR A 116 9.20 13.14 -4.35
C THR A 116 10.38 13.69 -5.13
N PRO A 117 11.63 13.37 -4.74
CA PRO A 117 12.84 13.84 -5.42
C PRO A 117 13.10 13.15 -6.77
N GLY A 118 12.34 12.14 -7.14
CA GLY A 118 12.53 11.35 -8.35
C GLY A 118 12.16 12.05 -9.67
N GLY A 119 11.70 13.30 -9.62
CA GLY A 119 11.29 14.06 -10.79
C GLY A 119 9.93 13.61 -11.35
N VAL A 120 9.56 14.11 -12.52
CA VAL A 120 8.23 13.92 -13.15
C VAL A 120 7.79 12.45 -13.29
N THR A 121 8.74 11.54 -13.46
CA THR A 121 8.45 10.08 -13.56
C THR A 121 7.97 9.46 -12.26
N HIS A 122 8.21 10.12 -11.12
CA HIS A 122 7.86 9.66 -9.78
C HIS A 122 6.82 10.55 -9.09
N GLN A 123 6.36 11.59 -9.78
CA GLN A 123 5.38 12.54 -9.26
C GLN A 123 3.97 12.16 -9.71
N SER A 124 3.01 12.41 -8.85
CA SER A 124 1.60 12.04 -9.01
C SER A 124 0.74 13.24 -8.68
N ILE A 125 0.10 13.82 -9.71
CA ILE A 125 -0.73 15.02 -9.60
C ILE A 125 -2.15 14.82 -10.14
N ASP A 126 -2.44 13.64 -10.64
CA ASP A 126 -3.67 13.24 -11.32
C ASP A 126 -4.27 11.91 -10.76
N ASP A 127 -3.86 11.52 -9.55
CA ASP A 127 -4.31 10.32 -8.81
C ASP A 127 -5.57 10.53 -7.94
#